data_c1c85301b31f643f4cc6260c6f283a98
#
_entry.id   c1c85301b31f643f4cc6260c6f283a98
#
_cell.length_a   1.000
_cell.length_b   1.000
_cell.length_c   1.000
_cell.angle_alpha   90.00
_cell.angle_beta   90.00
_cell.angle_gamma   90.00
#
_symmetry.space_group_name_H-M   'P 1'
#
loop_
_entity.id
_entity.type
_entity.pdbx_description
1 polymer ?
#
loop_
_entity_poly.entity_id
_entity_poly.type
_entity_poly.pdbx_seq_one_letter_code
_entity_poly.pdbx_strand_id
1 'polypeptide(L)'
;MEDIVIVAAARTAVGKFGGSLAKIAATDLGALVIKEVIARARLDAAQIGEVIMGQVLAAGAGQYPARQALMKAGVAKETPALTINAVCGSGLKAVMLAAQAVAWGDSEIVIAGGQENMSASPHVLNGSRDGQRMGDWKMTDTMIVDGLWDVYNQYHMGTTAENVAKAHGITREMQDALALGSQQKAAAAQDAGRFKDEIVGVTIPQKKGDPLVFSADEFINKKTTAEALSGLRPAFDKAGSVTAGNASGLNDGAAAVVVMSAKRAAALGLTPLARIVSFGTSGLDPATMGMGPVPASRKALERAGWKVGDVDLFELNEAFAAQAGAVNKVLEAAPAKVNVNGGAIAIGHPIGASGCRILVTLLHEMQRRDAKRGLAALCIGGGMGVSLAIER
;
A
#
# COMPACT_ATOMS: atom_id res chain seq x y z
N MET A 1 17.31 21.95 -7.06
CA MET A 1 15.87 21.62 -7.06
C MET A 1 15.29 22.06 -5.73
N GLU A 2 14.07 22.56 -5.72
CA GLU A 2 13.38 22.91 -4.49
C GLU A 2 13.07 21.65 -3.66
N ASP A 3 13.18 21.73 -2.33
CA ASP A 3 12.85 20.61 -1.46
C ASP A 3 11.33 20.35 -1.47
N ILE A 4 10.94 19.11 -1.72
CA ILE A 4 9.56 18.66 -1.72
C ILE A 4 9.26 17.96 -0.40
N VAL A 5 8.17 18.35 0.24
CA VAL A 5 7.82 17.90 1.58
C VAL A 5 6.42 17.28 1.65
N ILE A 6 6.23 16.42 2.64
CA ILE A 6 4.94 15.88 3.03
C ILE A 6 4.52 16.61 4.31
N VAL A 7 3.33 17.21 4.32
CA VAL A 7 2.86 18.02 5.46
C VAL A 7 1.70 17.37 6.23
N ALA A 8 1.01 16.41 5.63
CA ALA A 8 -0.05 15.64 6.29
C ALA A 8 -0.10 14.23 5.72
N ALA A 9 -0.53 13.29 6.56
CA ALA A 9 -0.65 11.88 6.22
C ALA A 9 -1.80 11.25 7.01
N ALA A 10 -2.60 10.41 6.35
CA ALA A 10 -3.68 9.64 6.98
C ALA A 10 -3.98 8.36 6.19
N ARG A 11 -4.53 7.36 6.88
CA ARG A 11 -5.06 6.14 6.27
C ARG A 11 -6.37 5.72 6.94
N THR A 12 -7.18 4.93 6.29
CA THR A 12 -8.22 4.17 6.99
C THR A 12 -7.59 3.02 7.77
N ALA A 13 -8.30 2.47 8.74
CA ALA A 13 -8.04 1.10 9.15
C ALA A 13 -8.24 0.16 7.95
N VAL A 14 -7.51 -0.94 7.94
CA VAL A 14 -7.55 -1.93 6.86
C VAL A 14 -8.59 -3.00 7.18
N GLY A 15 -9.58 -3.15 6.28
CA GLY A 15 -10.60 -4.20 6.34
C GLY A 15 -10.08 -5.52 5.78
N LYS A 16 -10.56 -6.64 6.31
CA LYS A 16 -10.32 -7.97 5.72
C LYS A 16 -11.30 -8.24 4.59
N PHE A 17 -10.98 -9.18 3.73
CA PHE A 17 -11.85 -9.63 2.65
C PHE A 17 -13.22 -10.08 3.18
N GLY A 18 -14.29 -9.52 2.60
CA GLY A 18 -15.65 -9.75 3.05
C GLY A 18 -15.99 -9.19 4.44
N GLY A 19 -15.08 -8.36 5.02
CA GLY A 19 -15.21 -7.78 6.35
C GLY A 19 -15.96 -6.45 6.40
N SER A 20 -15.61 -5.64 7.38
CA SER A 20 -16.34 -4.41 7.73
C SER A 20 -16.40 -3.38 6.60
N LEU A 21 -15.37 -3.29 5.75
CA LEU A 21 -15.30 -2.34 4.63
C LEU A 21 -15.81 -2.90 3.30
N ALA A 22 -16.20 -4.17 3.23
CA ALA A 22 -16.53 -4.86 1.98
C ALA A 22 -17.59 -4.17 1.10
N LYS A 23 -18.49 -3.41 1.69
CA LYS A 23 -19.58 -2.71 0.99
C LYS A 23 -19.35 -1.20 0.84
N ILE A 24 -18.20 -0.70 1.24
CA ILE A 24 -17.84 0.72 1.10
C ILE A 24 -17.04 0.86 -0.20
N ALA A 25 -17.51 1.67 -1.13
CA ALA A 25 -16.79 1.85 -2.38
C ALA A 25 -15.36 2.37 -2.14
N ALA A 26 -14.38 1.91 -2.93
CA ALA A 26 -12.99 2.38 -2.82
C ALA A 26 -12.93 3.92 -2.92
N THR A 27 -13.77 4.53 -3.76
CA THR A 27 -13.86 5.99 -3.92
C THR A 27 -14.41 6.72 -2.69
N ASP A 28 -15.19 6.05 -1.84
CA ASP A 28 -15.66 6.63 -0.55
C ASP A 28 -14.54 6.57 0.49
N LEU A 29 -13.77 5.48 0.53
CA LEU A 29 -12.57 5.36 1.37
C LEU A 29 -11.52 6.41 0.95
N GLY A 30 -11.30 6.58 -0.36
CA GLY A 30 -10.41 7.60 -0.90
C GLY A 30 -10.86 9.02 -0.55
N ALA A 31 -12.15 9.31 -0.67
CA ALA A 31 -12.70 10.61 -0.30
C ALA A 31 -12.48 10.93 1.19
N LEU A 32 -12.64 9.93 2.06
CA LEU A 32 -12.41 10.09 3.49
C LEU A 32 -10.97 10.49 3.82
N VAL A 33 -9.98 9.79 3.25
CA VAL A 33 -8.56 10.10 3.51
C VAL A 33 -8.14 11.42 2.87
N ILE A 34 -8.68 11.79 1.69
CA ILE A 34 -8.45 13.10 1.07
C ILE A 34 -8.98 14.22 1.98
N LYS A 35 -10.21 14.09 2.46
CA LYS A 35 -10.81 15.06 3.37
C LYS A 35 -10.01 15.19 4.67
N GLU A 36 -9.56 14.06 5.21
CA GLU A 36 -8.80 14.02 6.45
C GLU A 36 -7.44 14.71 6.32
N VAL A 37 -6.68 14.46 5.25
CA VAL A 37 -5.36 15.11 5.09
C VAL A 37 -5.47 16.60 4.82
N ILE A 38 -6.53 17.07 4.16
CA ILE A 38 -6.85 18.51 4.01
C ILE A 38 -7.07 19.12 5.40
N ALA A 39 -7.89 18.46 6.24
CA ALA A 39 -8.19 18.93 7.59
C ALA A 39 -6.95 18.96 8.48
N ARG A 40 -6.12 17.89 8.47
CA ARG A 40 -4.85 17.82 9.21
C ARG A 40 -3.86 18.91 8.81
N ALA A 41 -3.78 19.20 7.51
CA ALA A 41 -2.96 20.27 6.98
C ALA A 41 -3.59 21.67 7.15
N ARG A 42 -4.83 21.76 7.65
CA ARG A 42 -5.58 23.02 7.79
C ARG A 42 -5.63 23.81 6.47
N LEU A 43 -5.75 23.12 5.35
CA LEU A 43 -5.84 23.71 4.03
C LEU A 43 -7.30 24.00 3.67
N ASP A 44 -7.50 25.02 2.84
CA ASP A 44 -8.75 25.16 2.10
C ASP A 44 -8.75 24.17 0.91
N ALA A 45 -9.86 23.49 0.70
CA ALA A 45 -10.03 22.57 -0.42
C ALA A 45 -9.80 23.23 -1.79
N ALA A 46 -10.04 24.54 -1.89
CA ALA A 46 -9.77 25.35 -3.09
C ALA A 46 -8.27 25.54 -3.39
N GLN A 47 -7.38 25.29 -2.42
CA GLN A 47 -5.93 25.39 -2.62
C GLN A 47 -5.31 24.14 -3.24
N ILE A 48 -6.07 23.06 -3.35
CA ILE A 48 -5.57 21.78 -3.89
C ILE A 48 -5.49 21.91 -5.42
N GLY A 49 -4.27 21.80 -5.93
CA GLY A 49 -3.98 21.89 -7.37
C GLY A 49 -4.24 20.60 -8.13
N GLU A 50 -4.03 19.41 -7.50
CA GLU A 50 -4.23 18.11 -8.12
C GLU A 50 -4.46 17.02 -7.08
N VAL A 51 -5.16 15.94 -7.48
CA VAL A 51 -5.32 14.70 -6.70
C VAL A 51 -4.88 13.49 -7.52
N ILE A 52 -3.92 12.71 -7.02
CA ILE A 52 -3.39 11.50 -7.69
C ILE A 52 -3.65 10.30 -6.80
N MET A 53 -4.55 9.40 -7.21
CA MET A 53 -4.89 8.19 -6.43
C MET A 53 -4.63 6.92 -7.21
N GLY A 54 -3.93 5.98 -6.55
CA GLY A 54 -3.79 4.61 -7.03
C GLY A 54 -5.07 3.82 -6.83
N GLN A 55 -5.49 3.06 -7.83
CA GLN A 55 -6.50 2.03 -7.74
C GLN A 55 -6.26 0.98 -8.82
N VAL A 56 -6.24 -0.29 -8.43
CA VAL A 56 -5.95 -1.42 -9.35
C VAL A 56 -7.24 -2.02 -9.87
N LEU A 57 -8.16 -2.36 -8.97
CA LEU A 57 -9.40 -3.04 -9.30
C LEU A 57 -10.49 -2.01 -9.61
N ALA A 58 -10.50 -1.52 -10.85
CA ALA A 58 -11.37 -0.45 -11.29
C ALA A 58 -12.59 -0.94 -12.12
N ALA A 59 -12.70 -2.23 -12.39
CA ALA A 59 -13.84 -2.79 -13.14
C ALA A 59 -15.15 -2.50 -12.42
N GLY A 60 -16.09 -1.84 -13.10
CA GLY A 60 -17.39 -1.47 -12.52
C GLY A 60 -17.38 -0.35 -11.48
N ALA A 61 -16.21 0.23 -11.14
CA ALA A 61 -16.09 1.32 -10.17
C ALA A 61 -16.61 2.68 -10.72
N GLY A 62 -16.99 2.71 -11.98
CA GLY A 62 -17.40 3.93 -12.66
C GLY A 62 -16.22 4.71 -13.25
N GLN A 63 -16.54 5.81 -13.92
CA GLN A 63 -15.54 6.61 -14.59
C GLN A 63 -14.62 7.30 -13.59
N TYR A 64 -13.31 7.20 -13.79
CA TYR A 64 -12.29 8.01 -13.16
C TYR A 64 -12.30 8.00 -11.62
N PRO A 65 -11.94 6.90 -10.94
CA PRO A 65 -12.09 6.73 -9.49
C PRO A 65 -11.45 7.83 -8.63
N ALA A 66 -10.25 8.33 -8.99
CA ALA A 66 -9.61 9.43 -8.26
C ALA A 66 -10.46 10.70 -8.30
N ARG A 67 -11.09 10.97 -9.45
CA ARG A 67 -11.97 12.12 -9.61
C ARG A 67 -13.24 11.98 -8.75
N GLN A 68 -13.80 10.78 -8.68
CA GLN A 68 -14.94 10.51 -7.80
C GLN A 68 -14.58 10.77 -6.33
N ALA A 69 -13.41 10.29 -5.90
CA ALA A 69 -12.93 10.51 -4.53
C ALA A 69 -12.73 12.01 -4.23
N LEU A 70 -12.09 12.74 -5.15
CA LEU A 70 -11.89 14.18 -5.06
C LEU A 70 -13.24 14.93 -4.88
N MET A 71 -14.21 14.67 -5.74
CA MET A 71 -15.53 15.32 -5.69
C MET A 71 -16.29 14.99 -4.40
N LYS A 72 -16.27 13.73 -3.96
CA LYS A 72 -16.87 13.28 -2.68
C LYS A 72 -16.17 13.90 -1.46
N ALA A 73 -14.89 14.22 -1.56
CA ALA A 73 -14.12 14.88 -0.50
C ALA A 73 -14.45 16.39 -0.39
N GLY A 74 -15.14 16.95 -1.38
CA GLY A 74 -15.48 18.38 -1.41
C GLY A 74 -14.37 19.27 -1.94
N VAL A 75 -13.38 18.71 -2.65
CA VAL A 75 -12.36 19.49 -3.38
C VAL A 75 -13.02 20.16 -4.59
N ALA A 76 -12.52 21.33 -4.98
CA ALA A 76 -13.07 22.12 -6.06
C ALA A 76 -13.18 21.31 -7.37
N LYS A 77 -14.27 21.49 -8.09
CA LYS A 77 -14.53 20.78 -9.36
C LYS A 77 -13.54 21.17 -10.48
N GLU A 78 -12.88 22.30 -10.35
CA GLU A 78 -11.84 22.80 -11.24
C GLU A 78 -10.52 22.05 -11.04
N THR A 79 -10.30 21.42 -9.87
CA THR A 79 -9.09 20.66 -9.56
C THR A 79 -9.02 19.39 -10.40
N PRO A 80 -7.98 19.14 -11.20
CA PRO A 80 -7.79 17.88 -11.92
C PRO A 80 -7.50 16.71 -10.98
N ALA A 81 -7.70 15.49 -11.50
CA ALA A 81 -7.36 14.28 -10.79
C ALA A 81 -6.74 13.25 -11.74
N LEU A 82 -5.91 12.36 -11.22
CA LEU A 82 -5.30 11.26 -11.95
C LEU A 82 -5.51 9.94 -11.19
N THR A 83 -6.11 8.95 -11.85
CA THR A 83 -6.13 7.56 -11.36
C THR A 83 -4.97 6.81 -12.00
N ILE A 84 -4.13 6.17 -11.19
CA ILE A 84 -3.00 5.38 -11.69
C ILE A 84 -3.11 3.92 -11.27
N ASN A 85 -2.57 3.05 -12.10
CA ASN A 85 -2.40 1.63 -11.82
C ASN A 85 -0.95 1.22 -12.09
N ALA A 86 -0.23 0.92 -11.04
CA ALA A 86 1.07 0.25 -11.00
C ALA A 86 1.00 -0.93 -10.03
N VAL A 87 -0.12 -1.66 -10.05
CA VAL A 87 -0.45 -2.76 -9.15
C VAL A 87 -0.15 -2.38 -7.69
N CYS A 88 0.59 -3.19 -6.91
CA CYS A 88 0.93 -2.94 -5.50
C CYS A 88 1.66 -1.61 -5.25
N GLY A 89 2.38 -1.11 -6.25
CA GLY A 89 3.13 0.15 -6.17
C GLY A 89 2.31 1.42 -6.37
N SER A 90 1.03 1.32 -6.76
CA SER A 90 0.21 2.47 -7.19
C SER A 90 0.21 3.61 -6.18
N GLY A 91 -0.05 3.34 -4.90
CA GLY A 91 -0.11 4.37 -3.87
C GLY A 91 1.21 5.10 -3.64
N LEU A 92 2.35 4.41 -3.69
CA LEU A 92 3.66 5.04 -3.54
C LEU A 92 4.07 5.78 -4.83
N LYS A 93 3.71 5.21 -6.00
CA LYS A 93 3.92 5.86 -7.29
C LYS A 93 3.13 7.15 -7.42
N ALA A 94 1.91 7.23 -6.88
CA ALA A 94 1.12 8.45 -6.81
C ALA A 94 1.87 9.56 -6.06
N VAL A 95 2.50 9.24 -4.92
CA VAL A 95 3.32 10.20 -4.15
C VAL A 95 4.55 10.66 -4.95
N MET A 96 5.19 9.75 -5.70
CA MET A 96 6.32 10.11 -6.56
C MET A 96 5.90 11.05 -7.69
N LEU A 97 4.73 10.83 -8.30
CA LEU A 97 4.18 11.70 -9.33
C LEU A 97 3.81 13.07 -8.76
N ALA A 98 3.22 13.11 -7.57
CA ALA A 98 2.95 14.36 -6.85
C ALA A 98 4.22 15.18 -6.61
N ALA A 99 5.29 14.52 -6.15
CA ALA A 99 6.59 15.17 -5.97
C ALA A 99 7.14 15.73 -7.29
N GLN A 100 6.96 15.01 -8.40
CA GLN A 100 7.36 15.46 -9.74
C GLN A 100 6.51 16.64 -10.22
N ALA A 101 5.18 16.60 -10.04
CA ALA A 101 4.27 17.69 -10.42
C ALA A 101 4.61 18.98 -9.67
N VAL A 102 4.84 18.89 -8.35
CA VAL A 102 5.27 20.04 -7.54
C VAL A 102 6.65 20.56 -7.96
N ALA A 103 7.63 19.67 -8.17
CA ALA A 103 8.97 20.05 -8.58
C ALA A 103 9.03 20.70 -9.96
N TRP A 104 8.13 20.31 -10.87
CA TRP A 104 8.01 20.87 -12.21
C TRP A 104 7.21 22.18 -12.24
N GLY A 105 6.38 22.42 -11.21
CA GLY A 105 5.53 23.61 -11.11
C GLY A 105 4.13 23.45 -11.72
N ASP A 106 3.73 22.21 -12.06
CA ASP A 106 2.37 21.93 -12.55
C ASP A 106 1.30 22.20 -11.48
N SER A 107 1.64 21.92 -10.23
CA SER A 107 0.75 22.12 -9.09
C SER A 107 1.54 22.52 -7.84
N GLU A 108 1.02 23.48 -7.04
CA GLU A 108 1.67 23.89 -5.79
C GLU A 108 1.39 22.91 -4.63
N ILE A 109 0.19 22.33 -4.60
CA ILE A 109 -0.27 21.43 -3.54
C ILE A 109 -0.96 20.22 -4.18
N VAL A 110 -0.41 19.05 -3.99
CA VAL A 110 -0.95 17.79 -4.54
C VAL A 110 -1.32 16.84 -3.40
N ILE A 111 -2.52 16.27 -3.46
CA ILE A 111 -2.90 15.14 -2.63
C ILE A 111 -2.61 13.86 -3.40
N ALA A 112 -1.82 12.97 -2.79
CA ALA A 112 -1.45 11.72 -3.42
C ALA A 112 -1.66 10.53 -2.49
N GLY A 113 -2.07 9.39 -3.06
CA GLY A 113 -2.29 8.21 -2.27
C GLY A 113 -2.83 7.03 -3.06
N GLY A 114 -3.69 6.25 -2.42
CA GLY A 114 -4.37 5.14 -3.06
C GLY A 114 -5.58 4.68 -2.28
N GLN A 115 -6.46 4.01 -2.98
CA GLN A 115 -7.72 3.48 -2.51
C GLN A 115 -7.95 2.11 -3.14
N GLU A 116 -8.49 1.16 -2.40
CA GLU A 116 -8.81 -0.16 -2.93
C GLU A 116 -9.95 -0.79 -2.14
N ASN A 117 -10.81 -1.51 -2.82
CA ASN A 117 -11.73 -2.44 -2.20
C ASN A 117 -11.70 -3.76 -2.98
N MET A 118 -10.88 -4.70 -2.49
CA MET A 118 -10.73 -6.01 -3.12
C MET A 118 -11.98 -6.87 -2.92
N SER A 119 -12.71 -6.66 -1.83
CA SER A 119 -13.97 -7.34 -1.53
C SER A 119 -15.08 -7.03 -2.54
N ALA A 120 -15.07 -5.86 -3.14
CA ALA A 120 -16.07 -5.42 -4.10
C ALA A 120 -15.67 -5.63 -5.57
N SER A 121 -14.52 -6.27 -5.82
CA SER A 121 -14.06 -6.56 -7.18
C SER A 121 -15.05 -7.49 -7.89
N PRO A 122 -15.58 -7.11 -9.07
CA PRO A 122 -16.62 -7.88 -9.73
C PRO A 122 -16.05 -9.04 -10.54
N HIS A 123 -16.93 -9.99 -10.89
CA HIS A 123 -16.69 -10.92 -11.96
C HIS A 123 -17.15 -10.31 -13.28
N VAL A 124 -16.40 -10.52 -14.35
CA VAL A 124 -16.74 -10.04 -15.71
C VAL A 124 -17.01 -11.19 -16.66
N LEU A 125 -17.80 -10.89 -17.65
CA LEU A 125 -18.19 -11.83 -18.69
C LEU A 125 -17.49 -11.44 -20.00
N ASN A 126 -16.33 -12.04 -20.24
CA ASN A 126 -15.55 -11.77 -21.45
C ASN A 126 -16.31 -12.24 -22.71
N GLY A 127 -16.21 -11.48 -23.80
CA GLY A 127 -16.90 -11.80 -25.05
C GLY A 127 -18.42 -11.57 -25.04
N SER A 128 -18.97 -10.97 -23.96
CA SER A 128 -20.41 -10.74 -23.82
C SER A 128 -21.03 -9.88 -24.94
N ARG A 129 -20.26 -9.02 -25.60
CA ARG A 129 -20.73 -8.19 -26.72
C ARG A 129 -20.95 -8.98 -27.99
N ASP A 130 -20.20 -10.06 -28.19
CA ASP A 130 -20.35 -10.96 -29.37
C ASP A 130 -21.42 -12.01 -29.15
N GLY A 131 -21.89 -12.23 -27.91
CA GLY A 131 -22.83 -13.24 -27.51
C GLY A 131 -22.22 -14.64 -27.45
N GLN A 132 -23.00 -15.62 -26.96
CA GLN A 132 -22.65 -17.04 -26.86
C GLN A 132 -23.57 -17.88 -27.73
N ARG A 133 -23.04 -18.45 -28.80
CA ARG A 133 -23.85 -19.25 -29.74
C ARG A 133 -24.13 -20.64 -29.22
N MET A 134 -23.22 -21.26 -28.47
CA MET A 134 -23.33 -22.61 -27.92
C MET A 134 -22.37 -22.78 -26.72
N GLY A 135 -22.74 -23.58 -25.71
CA GLY A 135 -21.97 -23.89 -24.53
C GLY A 135 -22.13 -22.85 -23.41
N ASP A 136 -21.40 -23.05 -22.33
CA ASP A 136 -21.47 -22.23 -21.11
C ASP A 136 -20.61 -20.98 -21.21
N TRP A 137 -21.02 -19.92 -20.52
CA TRP A 137 -20.17 -18.76 -20.28
C TRP A 137 -19.36 -18.95 -18.99
N LYS A 138 -18.08 -18.59 -19.06
CA LYS A 138 -17.21 -18.50 -17.87
C LYS A 138 -17.11 -17.06 -17.42
N MET A 139 -17.41 -16.80 -16.16
CA MET A 139 -17.16 -15.52 -15.52
C MET A 139 -15.71 -15.49 -15.05
N THR A 140 -15.04 -14.34 -15.24
CA THR A 140 -13.65 -14.11 -14.83
C THR A 140 -13.63 -13.23 -13.59
N ASP A 141 -12.96 -13.66 -12.54
CA ASP A 141 -12.72 -12.87 -11.32
C ASP A 141 -11.66 -11.80 -11.61
N THR A 142 -12.07 -10.53 -11.59
CA THR A 142 -11.18 -9.39 -11.86
C THR A 142 -10.14 -9.18 -10.77
N MET A 143 -10.43 -9.57 -9.53
CA MET A 143 -9.44 -9.52 -8.45
C MET A 143 -8.23 -10.44 -8.76
N ILE A 144 -8.51 -11.62 -9.32
CA ILE A 144 -7.45 -12.56 -9.72
C ILE A 144 -6.75 -12.05 -10.97
N VAL A 145 -7.49 -11.82 -12.07
CA VAL A 145 -6.85 -11.56 -13.39
C VAL A 145 -6.14 -10.22 -13.46
N ASP A 146 -6.66 -9.17 -12.80
CA ASP A 146 -6.10 -7.82 -12.85
C ASP A 146 -5.13 -7.53 -11.71
N GLY A 147 -5.25 -8.23 -10.57
CA GLY A 147 -4.47 -7.97 -9.36
C GLY A 147 -3.46 -9.04 -8.97
N LEU A 148 -3.75 -10.32 -9.21
CA LEU A 148 -3.04 -11.44 -8.57
C LEU A 148 -2.50 -12.49 -9.56
N TRP A 149 -2.61 -12.25 -10.86
CA TRP A 149 -2.19 -13.17 -11.90
C TRP A 149 -0.96 -12.68 -12.65
N ASP A 150 0.04 -13.55 -12.80
CA ASP A 150 1.17 -13.29 -13.71
C ASP A 150 0.75 -13.65 -15.14
N VAL A 151 0.51 -12.62 -15.92
CA VAL A 151 0.04 -12.78 -17.33
C VAL A 151 1.12 -13.29 -18.27
N TYR A 152 2.38 -13.22 -17.89
CA TYR A 152 3.50 -13.69 -18.69
C TYR A 152 3.73 -15.20 -18.50
N ASN A 153 3.68 -15.66 -17.27
CA ASN A 153 3.95 -17.06 -16.89
C ASN A 153 2.67 -17.85 -16.62
N GLN A 154 1.49 -17.22 -16.68
CA GLN A 154 0.17 -17.87 -16.55
C GLN A 154 -0.04 -18.62 -15.22
N TYR A 155 0.32 -17.97 -14.11
CA TYR A 155 0.10 -18.48 -12.76
C TYR A 155 -0.17 -17.37 -11.75
N HIS A 156 -0.63 -17.76 -10.55
CA HIS A 156 -0.92 -16.83 -9.45
C HIS A 156 0.36 -16.21 -8.87
N MET A 157 0.29 -14.97 -8.34
CA MET A 157 1.41 -14.28 -7.67
C MET A 157 2.06 -15.11 -6.56
N GLY A 158 1.33 -16.02 -5.90
CA GLY A 158 1.87 -16.93 -4.92
C GLY A 158 2.93 -17.89 -5.49
N THR A 159 2.84 -18.27 -6.77
CA THR A 159 3.87 -19.07 -7.45
C THR A 159 5.16 -18.25 -7.63
N THR A 160 5.07 -16.94 -7.88
CA THR A 160 6.26 -16.07 -7.90
C THR A 160 6.95 -16.02 -6.54
N ALA A 161 6.19 -16.11 -5.45
CA ALA A 161 6.74 -16.19 -4.09
C ALA A 161 7.47 -17.52 -3.84
N GLU A 162 6.94 -18.66 -4.34
CA GLU A 162 7.65 -19.95 -4.31
C GLU A 162 8.97 -19.87 -5.11
N ASN A 163 8.96 -19.22 -6.28
CA ASN A 163 10.17 -19.02 -7.07
C ASN A 163 11.24 -18.23 -6.28
N VAL A 164 10.82 -17.15 -5.61
CA VAL A 164 11.72 -16.36 -4.74
C VAL A 164 12.22 -17.18 -3.55
N ALA A 165 11.35 -17.93 -2.89
CA ALA A 165 11.73 -18.82 -1.78
C ALA A 165 12.83 -19.79 -2.21
N LYS A 166 12.64 -20.46 -3.34
CA LYS A 166 13.60 -21.41 -3.92
C LYS A 166 14.92 -20.73 -4.31
N ALA A 167 14.85 -19.60 -5.02
CA ALA A 167 16.03 -18.90 -5.53
C ALA A 167 16.92 -18.32 -4.42
N HIS A 168 16.32 -17.92 -3.30
CA HIS A 168 17.03 -17.25 -2.19
C HIS A 168 17.17 -18.13 -0.93
N GLY A 169 16.73 -19.39 -0.98
CA GLY A 169 16.82 -20.33 0.13
C GLY A 169 16.02 -19.87 1.36
N ILE A 170 14.80 -19.34 1.14
CA ILE A 170 13.89 -18.95 2.23
C ILE A 170 13.00 -20.14 2.56
N THR A 171 13.30 -20.84 3.66
CA THR A 171 12.56 -22.04 4.05
C THR A 171 11.17 -21.74 4.57
N ARG A 172 10.33 -22.76 4.74
CA ARG A 172 9.00 -22.65 5.32
C ARG A 172 9.06 -22.09 6.75
N GLU A 173 10.00 -22.55 7.55
CA GLU A 173 10.19 -22.11 8.93
C GLU A 173 10.59 -20.64 9.01
N MET A 174 11.44 -20.17 8.09
CA MET A 174 11.79 -18.74 8.00
C MET A 174 10.58 -17.88 7.64
N GLN A 175 9.73 -18.34 6.73
CA GLN A 175 8.52 -17.67 6.33
C GLN A 175 7.50 -17.58 7.47
N ASP A 176 7.27 -18.69 8.16
CA ASP A 176 6.33 -18.75 9.28
C ASP A 176 6.83 -17.92 10.48
N ALA A 177 8.14 -17.90 10.74
CA ALA A 177 8.73 -17.06 11.78
C ALA A 177 8.56 -15.54 11.45
N LEU A 178 8.74 -15.15 10.18
CA LEU A 178 8.50 -13.78 9.75
C LEU A 178 7.03 -13.42 9.91
N ALA A 179 6.11 -14.29 9.48
CA ALA A 179 4.67 -14.07 9.58
C ALA A 179 4.22 -13.95 11.05
N LEU A 180 4.70 -14.83 11.93
CA LEU A 180 4.44 -14.74 13.37
C LEU A 180 4.95 -13.42 13.95
N GLY A 181 6.18 -13.03 13.60
CA GLY A 181 6.78 -11.78 14.04
C GLY A 181 5.99 -10.55 13.57
N SER A 182 5.49 -10.56 12.32
CA SER A 182 4.64 -9.51 11.79
C SER A 182 3.33 -9.39 12.59
N GLN A 183 2.65 -10.52 12.85
CA GLN A 183 1.41 -10.54 13.66
C GLN A 183 1.66 -10.04 15.09
N GLN A 184 2.72 -10.49 15.74
CA GLN A 184 3.06 -10.07 17.10
C GLN A 184 3.38 -8.58 17.20
N LYS A 185 4.17 -8.04 16.25
CA LYS A 185 4.48 -6.61 16.18
C LYS A 185 3.21 -5.78 15.94
N ALA A 186 2.35 -6.19 15.01
CA ALA A 186 1.11 -5.47 14.71
C ALA A 186 0.13 -5.49 15.88
N ALA A 187 -0.04 -6.64 16.53
CA ALA A 187 -0.86 -6.77 17.72
C ALA A 187 -0.36 -5.85 18.86
N ALA A 188 0.95 -5.88 19.14
CA ALA A 188 1.54 -5.02 20.16
C ALA A 188 1.43 -3.53 19.81
N ALA A 189 1.59 -3.17 18.52
CA ALA A 189 1.42 -1.79 18.06
C ALA A 189 -0.03 -1.32 18.21
N GLN A 190 -1.00 -2.15 17.84
CA GLN A 190 -2.42 -1.83 17.98
C GLN A 190 -2.84 -1.70 19.46
N ASP A 191 -2.38 -2.61 20.32
CA ASP A 191 -2.67 -2.57 21.76
C ASP A 191 -2.05 -1.35 22.45
N ALA A 192 -0.86 -0.93 22.00
CA ALA A 192 -0.20 0.28 22.46
C ALA A 192 -0.74 1.58 21.82
N GLY A 193 -1.77 1.49 20.96
CA GLY A 193 -2.38 2.65 20.30
C GLY A 193 -1.50 3.34 19.27
N ARG A 194 -0.46 2.67 18.75
CA ARG A 194 0.53 3.29 17.83
C ARG A 194 -0.06 3.71 16.49
N PHE A 195 -1.17 3.09 16.07
CA PHE A 195 -1.87 3.43 14.83
C PHE A 195 -2.93 4.53 15.00
N LYS A 196 -3.16 5.00 16.23
CA LYS A 196 -4.28 5.92 16.52
C LYS A 196 -4.17 7.25 15.77
N ASP A 197 -2.95 7.79 15.65
CA ASP A 197 -2.72 9.10 15.03
C ASP A 197 -2.71 9.01 13.50
N GLU A 198 -2.49 7.83 12.91
CA GLU A 198 -2.48 7.64 11.46
C GLU A 198 -3.83 7.24 10.88
N ILE A 199 -4.72 6.65 11.69
CA ILE A 199 -6.02 6.13 11.25
C ILE A 199 -7.11 7.17 11.38
N VAL A 200 -7.86 7.38 10.28
CA VAL A 200 -9.16 8.04 10.29
C VAL A 200 -10.28 6.98 10.34
N GLY A 201 -11.23 7.15 11.25
CA GLY A 201 -12.34 6.22 11.41
C GLY A 201 -13.33 6.27 10.24
N VAL A 202 -13.73 5.11 9.74
CA VAL A 202 -14.77 4.95 8.72
C VAL A 202 -16.10 4.77 9.40
N THR A 203 -17.03 5.69 9.18
CA THR A 203 -18.40 5.58 9.71
C THR A 203 -19.22 4.63 8.82
N ILE A 204 -19.64 3.51 9.39
CA ILE A 204 -20.41 2.47 8.70
C ILE A 204 -21.86 2.52 9.20
N PRO A 205 -22.83 2.89 8.33
CA PRO A 205 -24.25 2.86 8.71
C PRO A 205 -24.69 1.46 9.14
N GLN A 206 -25.45 1.39 10.22
CA GLN A 206 -26.05 0.14 10.69
C GLN A 206 -27.52 0.08 10.32
N LYS A 207 -28.06 -1.13 10.10
CA LYS A 207 -29.49 -1.33 9.84
C LYS A 207 -30.37 -0.89 11.02
N LYS A 208 -29.84 -1.00 12.25
CA LYS A 208 -30.47 -0.56 13.50
C LYS A 208 -29.37 -0.07 14.45
N GLY A 209 -29.69 0.95 15.25
CA GLY A 209 -28.75 1.56 16.21
C GLY A 209 -27.82 2.60 15.59
N ASP A 210 -26.84 3.03 16.37
CA ASP A 210 -25.88 4.05 15.97
C ASP A 210 -24.89 3.51 14.91
N PRO A 211 -24.35 4.37 14.04
CA PRO A 211 -23.33 3.99 13.10
C PRO A 211 -22.07 3.41 13.80
N LEU A 212 -21.49 2.36 13.24
CA LEU A 212 -20.22 1.82 13.71
C LEU A 212 -19.07 2.69 13.19
N VAL A 213 -18.16 3.11 14.06
CA VAL A 213 -16.90 3.73 13.66
C VAL A 213 -15.82 2.65 13.56
N PHE A 214 -15.45 2.28 12.35
CA PHE A 214 -14.39 1.31 12.08
C PHE A 214 -13.03 2.03 12.11
N SER A 215 -12.20 1.79 13.12
CA SER A 215 -10.95 2.51 13.39
C SER A 215 -9.79 1.62 13.85
N ALA A 216 -9.91 0.29 13.68
CA ALA A 216 -8.87 -0.67 14.02
C ALA A 216 -8.65 -1.64 12.86
N ASP A 217 -7.39 -1.96 12.56
CA ASP A 217 -7.03 -2.91 11.51
C ASP A 217 -7.61 -4.30 11.82
N GLU A 218 -8.50 -4.76 10.97
CA GLU A 218 -9.35 -5.94 11.21
C GLU A 218 -8.63 -7.26 10.91
N PHE A 219 -7.54 -7.20 10.15
CA PHE A 219 -6.83 -8.40 9.68
C PHE A 219 -5.83 -8.92 10.71
N ILE A 220 -5.41 -8.11 11.68
CA ILE A 220 -4.46 -8.48 12.75
C ILE A 220 -5.03 -9.64 13.57
N ASN A 221 -4.32 -10.79 13.56
CA ASN A 221 -4.72 -11.98 14.31
C ASN A 221 -3.84 -12.21 15.53
N LYS A 222 -4.30 -11.74 16.68
CA LYS A 222 -3.62 -11.89 17.99
C LYS A 222 -3.47 -13.34 18.46
N LYS A 223 -4.19 -14.29 17.83
CA LYS A 223 -4.17 -15.72 18.19
C LYS A 223 -3.20 -16.54 17.34
N THR A 224 -2.45 -15.91 16.46
CA THR A 224 -1.48 -16.61 15.62
C THR A 224 -0.35 -17.22 16.48
N THR A 225 -0.09 -18.50 16.31
CA THR A 225 1.02 -19.23 16.96
C THR A 225 1.88 -19.92 15.93
N ALA A 226 3.10 -20.31 16.32
CA ALA A 226 4.02 -21.07 15.45
C ALA A 226 3.41 -22.42 15.04
N GLU A 227 2.74 -23.11 15.96
CA GLU A 227 2.07 -24.40 15.72
C GLU A 227 0.92 -24.23 14.71
N ALA A 228 0.13 -23.17 14.84
CA ALA A 228 -0.96 -22.90 13.89
C ALA A 228 -0.43 -22.63 12.48
N LEU A 229 0.66 -21.88 12.35
CA LEU A 229 1.29 -21.59 11.06
C LEU A 229 1.90 -22.85 10.44
N SER A 230 2.66 -23.62 11.20
CA SER A 230 3.32 -24.85 10.71
C SER A 230 2.34 -25.93 10.23
N GLY A 231 1.13 -25.95 10.80
CA GLY A 231 0.04 -26.85 10.42
C GLY A 231 -0.67 -26.49 9.12
N LEU A 232 -0.43 -25.30 8.54
CA LEU A 232 -1.08 -24.86 7.30
C LEU A 232 -0.50 -25.57 6.07
N ARG A 233 -1.40 -25.94 5.14
CA ARG A 233 -0.98 -26.54 3.86
C ARG A 233 -0.49 -25.45 2.89
N PRO A 234 0.51 -25.75 2.05
CA PRO A 234 0.89 -24.89 0.94
C PRO A 234 -0.31 -24.56 0.04
N ALA A 235 -0.42 -23.28 -0.39
CA ALA A 235 -1.59 -22.77 -1.09
C ALA A 235 -1.46 -22.79 -2.62
N PHE A 236 -0.23 -22.71 -3.16
CA PHE A 236 0.01 -22.51 -4.59
C PHE A 236 0.75 -23.68 -5.25
N ASP A 237 1.60 -24.37 -4.51
CA ASP A 237 2.28 -25.58 -4.94
C ASP A 237 2.16 -26.62 -3.83
N LYS A 238 1.76 -27.85 -4.13
CA LYS A 238 1.62 -28.93 -3.14
C LYS A 238 2.93 -29.27 -2.41
N ALA A 239 4.05 -29.07 -3.10
CA ALA A 239 5.40 -29.23 -2.54
C ALA A 239 6.03 -27.90 -2.10
N GLY A 240 5.25 -26.81 -2.12
CA GLY A 240 5.71 -25.47 -1.81
C GLY A 240 5.74 -25.15 -0.32
N SER A 241 6.00 -23.89 -0.04
CA SER A 241 6.20 -23.35 1.31
C SER A 241 5.27 -22.17 1.65
N VAL A 242 4.67 -21.55 0.62
CA VAL A 242 3.78 -20.39 0.79
C VAL A 242 2.39 -20.85 1.20
N THR A 243 1.88 -20.31 2.30
CA THR A 243 0.57 -20.65 2.87
C THR A 243 -0.29 -19.41 3.04
N ALA A 244 -1.58 -19.59 3.35
CA ALA A 244 -2.46 -18.49 3.71
C ALA A 244 -2.02 -17.74 5.00
N GLY A 245 -1.19 -18.35 5.85
CA GLY A 245 -0.69 -17.73 7.09
C GLY A 245 0.60 -16.95 6.91
N ASN A 246 1.37 -17.19 5.84
CA ASN A 246 2.62 -16.49 5.56
C ASN A 246 2.57 -15.67 4.26
N ALA A 247 1.34 -15.36 3.80
CA ALA A 247 1.03 -14.43 2.73
C ALA A 247 0.21 -13.26 3.27
N SER A 248 0.24 -12.11 2.60
CA SER A 248 -0.67 -11.00 2.90
C SER A 248 -2.12 -11.36 2.57
N GLY A 249 -3.07 -10.69 3.19
CA GLY A 249 -4.48 -10.86 2.92
C GLY A 249 -4.96 -10.11 1.67
N LEU A 250 -6.22 -10.40 1.30
CA LEU A 250 -7.04 -9.58 0.42
C LEU A 250 -7.74 -8.55 1.30
N ASN A 251 -7.60 -7.27 1.01
CA ASN A 251 -7.98 -6.24 1.96
C ASN A 251 -8.58 -5.00 1.28
N ASP A 252 -9.26 -4.20 2.09
CA ASP A 252 -9.92 -2.97 1.71
C ASP A 252 -9.35 -1.80 2.51
N GLY A 253 -9.10 -0.66 1.88
CA GLY A 253 -8.57 0.51 2.58
C GLY A 253 -8.11 1.63 1.66
N ALA A 254 -7.76 2.75 2.26
CA ALA A 254 -7.21 3.91 1.57
C ALA A 254 -6.17 4.64 2.43
N ALA A 255 -5.27 5.36 1.76
CA ALA A 255 -4.29 6.22 2.40
C ALA A 255 -3.98 7.41 1.51
N ALA A 256 -3.67 8.57 2.11
CA ALA A 256 -3.29 9.77 1.38
C ALA A 256 -2.26 10.59 2.15
N VAL A 257 -1.51 11.39 1.42
CA VAL A 257 -0.58 12.41 1.92
C VAL A 257 -0.77 13.73 1.16
N VAL A 258 -0.40 14.85 1.78
CA VAL A 258 -0.32 16.16 1.12
C VAL A 258 1.14 16.47 0.81
N VAL A 259 1.42 16.73 -0.45
CA VAL A 259 2.76 17.02 -0.99
C VAL A 259 2.80 18.46 -1.51
N MET A 260 3.83 19.20 -1.15
CA MET A 260 4.09 20.56 -1.64
C MET A 260 5.58 20.90 -1.55
N SER A 261 6.00 22.07 -2.04
CA SER A 261 7.36 22.55 -1.82
C SER A 261 7.56 23.01 -0.38
N ALA A 262 8.79 22.93 0.14
CA ALA A 262 9.14 23.44 1.46
C ALA A 262 8.86 24.95 1.59
N LYS A 263 9.06 25.71 0.51
CA LYS A 263 8.73 27.13 0.43
C LYS A 263 7.22 27.37 0.60
N ARG A 264 6.39 26.56 -0.07
CA ARG A 264 4.93 26.65 0.05
C ARG A 264 4.46 26.28 1.45
N ALA A 265 5.02 25.23 2.03
CA ALA A 265 4.73 24.82 3.41
C ALA A 265 5.06 25.96 4.41
N ALA A 266 6.25 26.57 4.29
CA ALA A 266 6.65 27.71 5.11
C ALA A 266 5.70 28.92 4.95
N ALA A 267 5.31 29.26 3.72
CA ALA A 267 4.38 30.34 3.45
C ALA A 267 2.99 30.13 4.07
N LEU A 268 2.59 28.87 4.26
CA LEU A 268 1.35 28.47 4.92
C LEU A 268 1.50 28.24 6.43
N GLY A 269 2.71 28.39 6.99
CA GLY A 269 2.98 28.14 8.41
C GLY A 269 2.88 26.65 8.79
N LEU A 270 3.09 25.74 7.83
CA LEU A 270 3.00 24.29 8.03
C LEU A 270 4.37 23.70 8.37
N THR A 271 4.38 22.79 9.33
CA THR A 271 5.57 22.01 9.67
C THR A 271 5.58 20.72 8.86
N PRO A 272 6.59 20.45 8.02
CA PRO A 272 6.71 19.20 7.30
C PRO A 272 6.82 17.99 8.23
N LEU A 273 6.17 16.87 7.87
CA LEU A 273 6.38 15.58 8.49
C LEU A 273 7.72 14.98 8.05
N ALA A 274 8.05 15.12 6.75
CA ALA A 274 9.32 14.72 6.18
C ALA A 274 9.53 15.38 4.81
N ARG A 275 10.79 15.42 4.37
CA ARG A 275 11.21 15.75 3.01
C ARG A 275 11.33 14.48 2.18
N ILE A 276 10.88 14.52 0.93
CA ILE A 276 11.14 13.47 -0.05
C ILE A 276 12.55 13.67 -0.60
N VAL A 277 13.46 12.75 -0.28
CA VAL A 277 14.87 12.86 -0.65
C VAL A 277 15.10 12.30 -2.05
N SER A 278 14.57 11.11 -2.29
CA SER A 278 14.74 10.41 -3.57
C SER A 278 13.70 9.31 -3.72
N PHE A 279 13.63 8.76 -4.93
CA PHE A 279 12.85 7.58 -5.21
C PHE A 279 13.47 6.74 -6.34
N GLY A 280 13.12 5.46 -6.37
CA GLY A 280 13.55 4.51 -7.37
C GLY A 280 12.41 3.65 -7.89
N THR A 281 12.46 3.35 -9.19
CA THR A 281 11.65 2.31 -9.83
C THR A 281 12.56 1.34 -10.54
N SER A 282 12.18 0.09 -10.60
CA SER A 282 12.94 -0.97 -11.27
C SER A 282 12.03 -1.91 -12.03
N GLY A 283 12.57 -2.54 -13.07
CA GLY A 283 11.99 -3.72 -13.71
C GLY A 283 12.90 -4.92 -13.48
N LEU A 284 12.33 -6.11 -13.45
CA LEU A 284 13.02 -7.39 -13.34
C LEU A 284 12.13 -8.51 -13.92
N ASP A 285 12.63 -9.75 -13.90
CA ASP A 285 11.87 -10.91 -14.36
C ASP A 285 10.55 -11.03 -13.57
N PRO A 286 9.39 -11.09 -14.25
CA PRO A 286 8.09 -11.31 -13.62
C PRO A 286 8.04 -12.54 -12.72
N ALA A 287 8.74 -13.61 -13.10
CA ALA A 287 8.78 -14.86 -12.33
C ALA A 287 9.31 -14.68 -10.90
N THR A 288 10.08 -13.61 -10.65
CA THR A 288 10.65 -13.27 -9.34
C THR A 288 10.30 -11.84 -8.93
N MET A 289 9.09 -11.36 -9.28
CA MET A 289 8.63 -9.99 -9.04
C MET A 289 8.83 -9.53 -7.59
N GLY A 290 8.78 -10.46 -6.64
CA GLY A 290 8.97 -10.19 -5.22
C GLY A 290 10.30 -9.53 -4.88
N MET A 291 11.31 -9.65 -5.74
CA MET A 291 12.62 -9.01 -5.56
C MET A 291 12.70 -7.56 -6.04
N GLY A 292 11.62 -7.02 -6.62
CA GLY A 292 11.54 -5.64 -7.11
C GLY A 292 11.97 -4.56 -6.11
N PRO A 293 11.69 -4.66 -4.80
CA PRO A 293 12.16 -3.72 -3.81
C PRO A 293 13.68 -3.56 -3.75
N VAL A 294 14.45 -4.60 -4.04
CA VAL A 294 15.92 -4.57 -3.95
C VAL A 294 16.54 -3.57 -4.94
N PRO A 295 16.37 -3.73 -6.26
CA PRO A 295 16.93 -2.75 -7.21
C PRO A 295 16.28 -1.37 -7.09
N ALA A 296 14.99 -1.28 -6.74
CA ALA A 296 14.33 0.01 -6.52
C ALA A 296 14.91 0.76 -5.31
N SER A 297 15.14 0.07 -4.19
CA SER A 297 15.73 0.66 -2.98
C SER A 297 17.18 1.05 -3.19
N ARG A 298 18.00 0.20 -3.85
CA ARG A 298 19.38 0.55 -4.20
C ARG A 298 19.45 1.83 -5.01
N LYS A 299 18.58 1.97 -6.01
CA LYS A 299 18.49 3.19 -6.82
C LYS A 299 18.04 4.42 -6.02
N ALA A 300 17.09 4.27 -5.10
CA ALA A 300 16.66 5.35 -4.24
C ALA A 300 17.79 5.77 -3.27
N LEU A 301 18.45 4.82 -2.64
CA LEU A 301 19.56 5.06 -1.71
C LEU A 301 20.77 5.72 -2.40
N GLU A 302 21.15 5.23 -3.59
CA GLU A 302 22.21 5.83 -4.42
C GLU A 302 21.92 7.30 -4.71
N ARG A 303 20.70 7.63 -5.13
CA ARG A 303 20.26 9.00 -5.40
C ARG A 303 20.23 9.89 -4.15
N ALA A 304 19.95 9.30 -3.00
CA ALA A 304 19.99 9.98 -1.71
C ALA A 304 21.43 10.17 -1.18
N GLY A 305 22.41 9.46 -1.74
CA GLY A 305 23.76 9.37 -1.20
C GLY A 305 23.84 8.58 0.10
N TRP A 306 22.89 7.65 0.33
CA TRP A 306 22.79 6.86 1.56
C TRP A 306 23.19 5.41 1.34
N LYS A 307 23.74 4.81 2.39
CA LYS A 307 23.90 3.36 2.54
C LYS A 307 22.68 2.77 3.25
N VAL A 308 22.46 1.47 3.14
CA VAL A 308 21.38 0.78 3.87
C VAL A 308 21.48 0.99 5.38
N GLY A 309 22.71 0.98 5.94
CA GLY A 309 22.95 1.22 7.35
C GLY A 309 22.56 2.62 7.87
N ASP A 310 22.51 3.62 6.96
CA ASP A 310 22.16 5.01 7.30
C ASP A 310 20.64 5.19 7.48
N VAL A 311 19.84 4.24 7.05
CA VAL A 311 18.37 4.26 7.20
C VAL A 311 18.01 3.82 8.62
N ASP A 312 17.16 4.59 9.28
CA ASP A 312 16.72 4.32 10.65
C ASP A 312 15.53 3.37 10.68
N LEU A 313 14.59 3.53 9.74
CA LEU A 313 13.38 2.73 9.64
C LEU A 313 13.07 2.35 8.19
N PHE A 314 12.62 1.10 8.02
CA PHE A 314 12.16 0.55 6.76
C PHE A 314 10.70 0.11 6.88
N GLU A 315 9.89 0.48 5.89
CA GLU A 315 8.61 -0.14 5.62
C GLU A 315 8.71 -0.88 4.28
N LEU A 316 8.98 -2.17 4.33
CA LEU A 316 9.10 -3.07 3.20
C LEU A 316 7.85 -3.93 3.12
N ASN A 317 7.04 -3.77 2.07
CA ASN A 317 5.75 -4.43 1.98
C ASN A 317 5.90 -5.95 1.99
N GLU A 318 5.14 -6.63 2.84
CA GLU A 318 5.11 -8.07 3.00
C GLU A 318 3.99 -8.68 2.14
N ALA A 319 4.14 -8.69 0.81
CA ALA A 319 3.18 -9.39 -0.03
C ALA A 319 3.16 -10.89 0.27
N PHE A 320 4.34 -11.46 0.52
CA PHE A 320 4.57 -12.84 0.97
C PHE A 320 5.77 -12.85 1.91
N ALA A 321 5.76 -13.72 2.93
CA ALA A 321 6.90 -13.86 3.83
C ALA A 321 8.17 -14.34 3.09
N ALA A 322 8.01 -15.20 2.09
CA ALA A 322 9.09 -15.64 1.20
C ALA A 322 9.79 -14.44 0.54
N GLN A 323 9.01 -13.54 -0.04
CA GLN A 323 9.50 -12.33 -0.69
C GLN A 323 10.12 -11.36 0.31
N ALA A 324 9.44 -11.08 1.42
CA ALA A 324 9.93 -10.15 2.45
C ALA A 324 11.25 -10.64 3.07
N GLY A 325 11.34 -11.93 3.37
CA GLY A 325 12.57 -12.56 3.88
C GLY A 325 13.75 -12.46 2.90
N ALA A 326 13.49 -12.70 1.61
CA ALA A 326 14.51 -12.56 0.57
C ALA A 326 14.97 -11.11 0.39
N VAL A 327 14.04 -10.16 0.36
CA VAL A 327 14.34 -8.71 0.26
C VAL A 327 15.18 -8.25 1.45
N ASN A 328 14.78 -8.58 2.67
CA ASN A 328 15.51 -8.22 3.89
C ASN A 328 16.96 -8.78 3.87
N LYS A 329 17.10 -10.04 3.47
CA LYS A 329 18.41 -10.72 3.35
C LYS A 329 19.30 -10.03 2.31
N VAL A 330 18.78 -9.74 1.11
CA VAL A 330 19.59 -9.19 -0.02
C VAL A 330 19.88 -7.70 0.14
N LEU A 331 19.01 -6.95 0.82
CA LEU A 331 19.25 -5.56 1.19
C LEU A 331 20.15 -5.42 2.43
N GLU A 332 20.33 -6.50 3.19
CA GLU A 332 21.03 -6.46 4.48
C GLU A 332 20.38 -5.47 5.46
N ALA A 333 19.06 -5.31 5.35
CA ALA A 333 18.30 -4.44 6.24
C ALA A 333 18.22 -5.05 7.64
N ALA A 334 18.63 -4.30 8.66
CA ALA A 334 18.63 -4.79 10.04
C ALA A 334 17.20 -5.12 10.50
N PRO A 335 16.89 -6.36 10.93
CA PRO A 335 15.52 -6.78 11.26
C PRO A 335 14.81 -5.91 12.29
N ALA A 336 15.55 -5.30 13.22
CA ALA A 336 15.02 -4.41 14.24
C ALA A 336 14.54 -3.06 13.68
N LYS A 337 14.92 -2.72 12.46
CA LYS A 337 14.53 -1.49 11.76
C LYS A 337 13.41 -1.72 10.73
N VAL A 338 13.05 -2.98 10.44
CA VAL A 338 12.09 -3.33 9.38
C VAL A 338 10.71 -3.62 9.96
N ASN A 339 9.68 -2.96 9.41
CA ASN A 339 8.27 -3.18 9.74
C ASN A 339 8.08 -3.31 11.25
N VAL A 340 8.52 -2.30 11.98
CA VAL A 340 8.62 -2.33 13.44
C VAL A 340 7.27 -2.40 14.15
N ASN A 341 6.19 -2.10 13.41
CA ASN A 341 4.81 -2.22 13.85
C ASN A 341 4.05 -3.37 13.13
N GLY A 342 4.78 -4.34 12.57
CA GLY A 342 4.20 -5.35 11.69
C GLY A 342 4.02 -4.85 10.27
N GLY A 343 3.85 -5.76 9.31
CA GLY A 343 3.67 -5.46 7.90
C GLY A 343 2.37 -6.03 7.32
N ALA A 344 2.32 -6.16 6.00
CA ALA A 344 1.09 -6.51 5.28
C ALA A 344 0.55 -7.92 5.59
N ILE A 345 1.38 -8.85 6.05
CA ILE A 345 0.92 -10.18 6.50
C ILE A 345 -0.04 -10.04 7.68
N ALA A 346 0.18 -9.04 8.55
CA ALA A 346 -0.66 -8.81 9.72
C ALA A 346 -1.69 -7.70 9.49
N ILE A 347 -1.28 -6.56 8.92
CA ILE A 347 -2.14 -5.38 8.75
C ILE A 347 -3.05 -5.54 7.53
N GLY A 348 -2.53 -6.16 6.45
CA GLY A 348 -3.26 -6.33 5.20
C GLY A 348 -2.64 -5.57 4.01
N HIS A 349 -3.10 -5.94 2.79
CA HIS A 349 -2.55 -5.45 1.53
C HIS A 349 -3.64 -5.00 0.54
N PRO A 350 -4.33 -3.87 0.81
CA PRO A 350 -5.22 -3.25 -0.18
C PRO A 350 -4.36 -2.71 -1.33
N ILE A 351 -4.23 -3.49 -2.42
CA ILE A 351 -3.13 -3.36 -3.40
C ILE A 351 -2.91 -1.95 -3.93
N GLY A 352 -3.93 -1.24 -4.37
CA GLY A 352 -3.81 0.13 -4.89
C GLY A 352 -3.46 1.18 -3.83
N ALA A 353 -3.81 0.91 -2.55
CA ALA A 353 -3.55 1.81 -1.43
C ALA A 353 -2.23 1.53 -0.70
N SER A 354 -1.72 0.31 -0.78
CA SER A 354 -0.64 -0.19 0.08
C SER A 354 0.62 0.65 0.06
N GLY A 355 1.02 1.18 -1.09
CA GLY A 355 2.22 2.01 -1.18
C GLY A 355 2.16 3.28 -0.36
N CYS A 356 1.01 3.95 -0.34
CA CYS A 356 0.80 5.10 0.54
C CYS A 356 0.55 4.67 1.98
N ARG A 357 -0.14 3.53 2.21
CA ARG A 357 -0.38 2.98 3.55
C ARG A 357 0.92 2.76 4.32
N ILE A 358 1.91 2.11 3.71
CA ILE A 358 3.21 1.90 4.37
C ILE A 358 3.97 3.21 4.60
N LEU A 359 3.88 4.17 3.67
CA LEU A 359 4.48 5.49 3.84
C LEU A 359 3.84 6.26 5.01
N VAL A 360 2.52 6.22 5.17
CA VAL A 360 1.83 6.84 6.31
C VAL A 360 2.33 6.25 7.62
N THR A 361 2.40 4.92 7.74
CA THR A 361 2.93 4.26 8.92
C THR A 361 4.39 4.64 9.19
N LEU A 362 5.24 4.69 8.15
CA LEU A 362 6.63 5.11 8.25
C LEU A 362 6.76 6.53 8.81
N LEU A 363 6.01 7.49 8.26
CA LEU A 363 6.02 8.90 8.69
C LEU A 363 5.67 9.04 10.18
N HIS A 364 4.59 8.40 10.62
CA HIS A 364 4.15 8.45 12.03
C HIS A 364 5.14 7.76 12.98
N GLU A 365 5.73 6.63 12.54
CA GLU A 365 6.73 5.92 13.34
C GLU A 365 8.05 6.70 13.45
N MET A 366 8.50 7.32 12.35
CA MET A 366 9.66 8.20 12.36
C MET A 366 9.46 9.36 13.34
N GLN A 367 8.26 9.96 13.34
CA GLN A 367 7.92 11.04 14.26
C GLN A 367 7.96 10.57 15.72
N ARG A 368 7.36 9.40 16.03
CA ARG A 368 7.30 8.87 17.39
C ARG A 368 8.67 8.50 17.95
N ARG A 369 9.60 8.03 17.12
CA ARG A 369 10.96 7.60 17.52
C ARG A 369 12.02 8.68 17.35
N ASP A 370 11.67 9.85 16.83
CA ASP A 370 12.61 10.87 16.36
C ASP A 370 13.64 10.32 15.34
N ALA A 371 13.22 9.31 14.55
CA ALA A 371 14.04 8.76 13.49
C ALA A 371 14.18 9.76 12.34
N LYS A 372 15.35 9.83 11.72
CA LYS A 372 15.67 10.86 10.71
C LYS A 372 15.49 10.36 9.29
N ARG A 373 15.85 9.12 8.98
CA ARG A 373 15.86 8.58 7.63
C ARG A 373 14.98 7.35 7.53
N GLY A 374 14.06 7.39 6.60
CA GLY A 374 13.11 6.32 6.32
C GLY A 374 13.09 5.88 4.87
N LEU A 375 12.81 4.61 4.64
CA LEU A 375 12.65 4.03 3.31
C LEU A 375 11.39 3.17 3.25
N ALA A 376 10.50 3.47 2.29
CA ALA A 376 9.35 2.64 1.96
C ALA A 376 9.57 1.96 0.62
N ALA A 377 9.28 0.65 0.49
CA ALA A 377 9.41 -0.07 -0.78
C ALA A 377 8.40 -1.20 -0.93
N LEU A 378 8.01 -1.46 -2.19
CA LEU A 378 7.09 -2.54 -2.57
C LEU A 378 7.57 -3.27 -3.81
N CYS A 379 7.30 -4.57 -3.87
CA CYS A 379 7.26 -5.32 -5.11
C CYS A 379 5.97 -4.99 -5.88
N ILE A 380 6.01 -5.18 -7.17
CA ILE A 380 4.91 -4.90 -8.09
C ILE A 380 4.73 -6.10 -9.00
N GLY A 381 3.51 -6.61 -9.10
CA GLY A 381 3.14 -7.65 -10.06
C GLY A 381 3.55 -7.27 -11.49
N GLY A 382 4.00 -8.26 -12.27
CA GLY A 382 4.56 -8.02 -13.61
C GLY A 382 6.08 -7.77 -13.62
N GLY A 383 6.78 -7.93 -12.48
CA GLY A 383 8.24 -7.84 -12.41
C GLY A 383 8.75 -6.42 -12.25
N MET A 384 8.26 -5.68 -11.26
CA MET A 384 8.70 -4.32 -10.98
C MET A 384 8.89 -4.07 -9.48
N GLY A 385 9.49 -2.95 -9.14
CA GLY A 385 9.63 -2.45 -7.78
C GLY A 385 9.59 -0.94 -7.70
N VAL A 386 9.17 -0.43 -6.55
CA VAL A 386 9.13 0.99 -6.23
C VAL A 386 9.67 1.24 -4.84
N SER A 387 10.42 2.33 -4.64
CA SER A 387 10.97 2.74 -3.36
C SER A 387 11.01 4.26 -3.23
N LEU A 388 10.79 4.77 -2.03
CA LEU A 388 10.82 6.18 -1.68
C LEU A 388 11.64 6.37 -0.40
N ALA A 389 12.63 7.28 -0.44
CA ALA A 389 13.45 7.69 0.70
C ALA A 389 12.98 9.05 1.21
N ILE A 390 12.80 9.16 2.51
CA ILE A 390 12.34 10.37 3.20
C ILE A 390 13.23 10.71 4.38
N GLU A 391 13.33 12.00 4.71
CA GLU A 391 14.16 12.53 5.81
C GLU A 391 13.38 13.55 6.64
N ARG A 392 13.61 13.54 7.98
CA ARG A 392 13.03 14.49 8.94
C ARG A 392 14.09 15.45 9.48
#